data_b30c1a5c31b617c77564199cb65eaf4c
#
_entry.id   b30c1a5c31b617c77564199cb65eaf4c
#
_cell.length_a   1.000
_cell.length_b   1.000
_cell.length_c   1.000
_cell.angle_alpha   90.00
_cell.angle_beta   90.00
_cell.angle_gamma   90.00
#
_symmetry.space_group_name_H-M   'P 1'
#
loop_
_entity.id
_entity.type
_entity.pdbx_description
1 polymer ?
#
loop_
_entity_poly.entity_id
_entity_poly.type
_entity_poly.pdbx_seq_one_letter_code
_entity_poly.pdbx_strand_id
1 'polypeptide(L)'
;VGINMVVGYGLTESTATVSCFLDKGYEIGSVGTVMPDLEVKIGENNEILLRGKTITTGYYKKPEATAAAIDKDGWFHTGDAGYLKGNHLYLTERIKDLFKTSNGKYISPQALETKLSIDRYIDQIAVIADERKFVSALIVPVYGFVKDYAKEKGIAYNNMDELLQHSKIQALFLSLIHISEPTR
;
A
#
# COMPACT_ATOMS: atom_id res chain seq x y z
N VAL A 1 -24.70 9.73 10.88
CA VAL A 1 -25.08 9.35 9.51
C VAL A 1 -25.16 7.83 9.51
N GLY A 2 -26.37 7.24 9.52
CA GLY A 2 -26.62 5.81 9.69
C GLY A 2 -26.32 4.93 8.47
N ILE A 3 -25.13 5.07 7.89
CA ILE A 3 -24.67 4.25 6.77
C ILE A 3 -23.71 3.20 7.32
N ASN A 4 -24.07 1.92 7.18
CA ASN A 4 -23.15 0.81 7.45
C ASN A 4 -22.17 0.70 6.29
N MET A 5 -20.88 0.92 6.58
CA MET A 5 -19.81 0.67 5.63
C MET A 5 -19.07 -0.60 6.06
N VAL A 6 -18.93 -1.53 5.13
CA VAL A 6 -18.15 -2.75 5.32
C VAL A 6 -16.98 -2.77 4.35
N VAL A 7 -15.85 -3.25 4.82
CA VAL A 7 -14.65 -3.47 3.99
C VAL A 7 -14.62 -4.93 3.59
N GLY A 8 -14.19 -5.21 2.38
CA GLY A 8 -13.94 -6.55 1.88
C GLY A 8 -12.67 -6.58 1.03
N TYR A 9 -12.13 -7.75 0.83
CA TYR A 9 -11.00 -8.01 -0.04
C TYR A 9 -11.39 -9.03 -1.09
N GLY A 10 -10.90 -8.84 -2.30
CA GLY A 10 -11.08 -9.77 -3.38
C GLY A 10 -10.38 -9.35 -4.66
N LEU A 11 -10.36 -10.25 -5.62
CA LEU A 11 -9.70 -10.12 -6.92
C LEU A 11 -10.67 -10.56 -8.01
N THR A 12 -10.40 -10.18 -9.24
CA THR A 12 -11.13 -10.70 -10.41
C THR A 12 -11.02 -12.23 -10.46
N GLU A 13 -9.85 -12.76 -10.16
CA GLU A 13 -9.55 -14.18 -10.14
C GLU A 13 -10.24 -14.96 -9.00
N SER A 14 -10.77 -14.28 -8.00
CA SER A 14 -11.55 -14.87 -6.90
C SER A 14 -13.06 -14.65 -7.02
N THR A 15 -13.55 -14.26 -8.19
CA THR A 15 -14.97 -13.96 -8.43
C THR A 15 -15.45 -12.88 -7.44
N ALA A 16 -14.68 -11.81 -7.31
CA ALA A 16 -14.85 -10.62 -6.51
C ALA A 16 -14.50 -10.74 -5.01
N THR A 17 -14.92 -11.77 -4.27
CA THR A 17 -14.82 -11.71 -2.80
C THR A 17 -14.02 -12.86 -2.21
N VAL A 18 -12.98 -12.55 -1.47
CA VAL A 18 -12.18 -13.47 -0.63
C VAL A 18 -12.61 -13.38 0.82
N SER A 19 -12.78 -12.16 1.33
CA SER A 19 -13.22 -11.89 2.69
C SER A 19 -14.10 -10.65 2.75
N CYS A 20 -14.99 -10.60 3.71
CA CYS A 20 -15.78 -9.42 4.03
C CYS A 20 -16.20 -9.42 5.49
N PHE A 21 -16.65 -8.26 5.98
CA PHE A 21 -17.31 -8.20 7.27
C PHE A 21 -18.78 -8.64 7.14
N LEU A 22 -19.19 -9.45 8.06
CA LEU A 22 -20.60 -9.67 8.36
C LEU A 22 -21.08 -8.52 9.27
N ASP A 23 -22.39 -8.33 9.40
CA ASP A 23 -23.01 -7.24 10.19
C ASP A 23 -22.52 -7.14 11.64
N LYS A 24 -21.93 -8.20 12.17
CA LYS A 24 -21.35 -8.26 13.51
C LYS A 24 -19.95 -8.85 13.44
N GLY A 25 -19.03 -8.28 14.22
CA GLY A 25 -17.65 -8.80 14.30
C GLY A 25 -16.63 -7.98 13.53
N TYR A 26 -16.85 -6.66 13.42
CA TYR A 26 -15.84 -5.76 12.86
C TYR A 26 -14.58 -5.79 13.71
N GLU A 27 -13.45 -6.06 13.09
CA GLU A 27 -12.12 -6.01 13.71
C GLU A 27 -11.25 -4.98 12.97
N ILE A 28 -10.78 -3.97 13.70
CA ILE A 28 -10.03 -2.84 13.12
C ILE A 28 -8.75 -3.36 12.43
N GLY A 29 -8.52 -2.89 11.21
CA GLY A 29 -7.36 -3.25 10.39
C GLY A 29 -7.53 -4.54 9.59
N SER A 30 -8.56 -5.35 9.87
CA SER A 30 -8.89 -6.53 9.08
C SER A 30 -9.71 -6.15 7.83
N VAL A 31 -9.65 -6.98 6.81
CA VAL A 31 -10.52 -6.92 5.61
C VAL A 31 -11.68 -7.93 5.69
N GLY A 32 -11.99 -8.38 6.89
CA GLY A 32 -13.12 -9.25 7.19
C GLY A 32 -12.74 -10.71 7.35
N THR A 33 -13.78 -11.53 7.53
CA THR A 33 -13.65 -12.99 7.65
C THR A 33 -13.60 -13.63 6.28
N VAL A 34 -12.81 -14.70 6.16
CA VAL A 34 -12.71 -15.48 4.92
C VAL A 34 -14.08 -16.08 4.58
N MET A 35 -14.44 -15.99 3.29
CA MET A 35 -15.70 -16.51 2.78
C MET A 35 -15.80 -18.03 2.94
N PRO A 36 -17.01 -18.58 3.18
CA PRO A 36 -17.23 -20.02 3.14
C PRO A 36 -16.77 -20.63 1.80
N ASP A 37 -16.35 -21.88 1.82
CA ASP A 37 -15.88 -22.62 0.64
C ASP A 37 -14.61 -22.08 -0.04
N LEU A 38 -13.91 -21.15 0.61
CA LEU A 38 -12.61 -20.64 0.19
C LEU A 38 -11.55 -20.98 1.24
N GLU A 39 -10.46 -21.58 0.80
CA GLU A 39 -9.30 -21.84 1.62
C GLU A 39 -8.29 -20.69 1.43
N VAL A 40 -7.77 -20.19 2.54
CA VAL A 40 -6.71 -19.18 2.58
C VAL A 40 -5.50 -19.74 3.31
N LYS A 41 -4.33 -19.64 2.71
CA LYS A 41 -3.05 -20.05 3.29
C LYS A 41 -2.06 -18.89 3.16
N ILE A 42 -1.23 -18.71 4.16
CA ILE A 42 -0.10 -17.78 4.09
C ILE A 42 1.14 -18.55 3.65
N GLY A 43 1.66 -18.17 2.50
CA GLY A 43 2.84 -18.76 1.87
C GLY A 43 4.15 -18.05 2.23
N GLU A 44 5.15 -18.21 1.37
CA GLU A 44 6.43 -17.51 1.48
C GLU A 44 6.23 -15.98 1.33
N ASN A 45 7.09 -15.21 1.95
CA ASN A 45 7.02 -13.74 2.00
C ASN A 45 5.66 -13.19 2.48
N ASN A 46 4.95 -13.96 3.32
CA ASN A 46 3.60 -13.69 3.79
C ASN A 46 2.56 -13.58 2.67
N GLU A 47 2.80 -14.16 1.49
CA GLU A 47 1.85 -14.13 0.38
C GLU A 47 0.55 -14.83 0.75
N ILE A 48 -0.56 -14.21 0.40
CA ILE A 48 -1.90 -14.79 0.54
C ILE A 48 -2.13 -15.73 -0.64
N LEU A 49 -2.33 -16.99 -0.35
CA LEU A 49 -2.64 -18.03 -1.32
C LEU A 49 -4.10 -18.45 -1.16
N LEU A 50 -4.79 -18.61 -2.28
CA LEU A 50 -6.23 -18.93 -2.32
C LEU A 50 -6.49 -20.23 -3.03
N ARG A 51 -7.45 -21.00 -2.52
CA ARG A 51 -7.96 -22.19 -3.19
C ARG A 51 -9.45 -22.36 -2.91
N GLY A 52 -10.24 -22.70 -3.91
CA GLY A 52 -11.68 -22.91 -3.77
C GLY A 52 -12.43 -22.78 -5.08
N LYS A 53 -13.74 -23.00 -5.01
CA LYS A 53 -14.61 -23.01 -6.20
C LYS A 53 -14.77 -21.65 -6.87
N THR A 54 -14.50 -20.57 -6.15
CA THR A 54 -14.60 -19.20 -6.63
C THR A 54 -13.32 -18.73 -7.33
N ILE A 55 -12.25 -19.52 -7.25
CA ILE A 55 -10.97 -19.19 -7.88
C ILE A 55 -11.03 -19.57 -9.37
N THR A 56 -10.51 -18.68 -10.20
CA THR A 56 -10.39 -18.91 -11.65
C THR A 56 -9.63 -20.20 -11.95
N THR A 57 -10.00 -20.86 -13.03
CA THR A 57 -9.24 -22.01 -13.53
C THR A 57 -8.05 -21.63 -14.39
N GLY A 58 -7.88 -20.32 -14.68
CA GLY A 58 -6.76 -19.79 -15.42
C GLY A 58 -7.13 -18.65 -16.37
N TYR A 59 -6.14 -18.16 -17.09
CA TYR A 59 -6.26 -17.08 -18.07
C TYR A 59 -6.48 -17.62 -19.47
N TYR A 60 -7.52 -17.12 -20.14
CA TYR A 60 -7.87 -17.58 -21.49
C TYR A 60 -6.71 -17.42 -22.48
N LYS A 61 -6.34 -18.51 -23.13
CA LYS A 61 -5.20 -18.59 -24.09
C LYS A 61 -3.85 -18.13 -23.55
N LYS A 62 -3.65 -18.16 -22.22
CA LYS A 62 -2.39 -17.77 -21.56
C LYS A 62 -1.93 -18.86 -20.59
N PRO A 63 -1.49 -20.03 -21.09
CA PRO A 63 -1.10 -21.16 -20.23
C PRO A 63 0.08 -20.86 -19.33
N GLU A 64 1.06 -20.10 -19.79
CA GLU A 64 2.24 -19.71 -19.01
C GLU A 64 1.85 -18.79 -17.83
N ALA A 65 1.01 -17.79 -18.09
CA ALA A 65 0.50 -16.91 -17.03
C ALA A 65 -0.36 -17.67 -16.03
N THR A 66 -1.14 -18.67 -16.50
CA THR A 66 -1.92 -19.54 -15.63
C THR A 66 -1.01 -20.39 -14.73
N ALA A 67 0.02 -21.01 -15.29
CA ALA A 67 0.98 -21.82 -14.53
C ALA A 67 1.83 -21.00 -13.56
N ALA A 68 2.04 -19.72 -13.86
CA ALA A 68 2.71 -18.78 -12.92
C ALA A 68 1.80 -18.34 -11.79
N ALA A 69 0.48 -18.29 -11.99
CA ALA A 69 -0.49 -17.81 -11.01
C ALA A 69 -1.10 -18.92 -10.16
N ILE A 70 -1.18 -20.15 -10.68
CA ILE A 70 -1.77 -21.31 -9.98
C ILE A 70 -0.71 -22.41 -9.91
N ASP A 71 -0.32 -22.75 -8.68
CA ASP A 71 0.68 -23.80 -8.48
C ASP A 71 0.10 -25.22 -8.73
N LYS A 72 1.00 -26.22 -8.72
CA LYS A 72 0.65 -27.64 -8.95
C LYS A 72 -0.34 -28.23 -7.91
N ASP A 73 -0.44 -27.62 -6.75
CA ASP A 73 -1.33 -28.03 -5.67
C ASP A 73 -2.67 -27.27 -5.72
N GLY A 74 -2.87 -26.43 -6.77
CA GLY A 74 -4.09 -25.68 -7.03
C GLY A 74 -4.22 -24.39 -6.21
N TRP A 75 -3.14 -23.90 -5.61
CA TRP A 75 -3.14 -22.61 -4.92
C TRP A 75 -2.91 -21.48 -5.89
N PHE A 76 -3.79 -20.49 -5.86
CA PHE A 76 -3.65 -19.25 -6.59
C PHE A 76 -2.79 -18.26 -5.81
N HIS A 77 -1.76 -17.76 -6.44
CA HIS A 77 -0.84 -16.74 -5.93
C HIS A 77 -1.40 -15.35 -6.17
N THR A 78 -1.84 -14.67 -5.11
CA THR A 78 -2.49 -13.35 -5.24
C THR A 78 -1.51 -12.23 -5.55
N GLY A 79 -0.26 -12.36 -5.11
CA GLY A 79 0.72 -11.30 -5.11
C GLY A 79 0.47 -10.24 -4.04
N ASP A 80 -0.47 -10.47 -3.13
CA ASP A 80 -0.74 -9.64 -1.96
C ASP A 80 -0.20 -10.34 -0.71
N ALA A 81 0.44 -9.58 0.19
CA ALA A 81 0.92 -10.08 1.46
C ALA A 81 -0.07 -9.79 2.58
N GLY A 82 -0.09 -10.68 3.57
CA GLY A 82 -0.97 -10.53 4.72
C GLY A 82 -0.80 -11.63 5.74
N TYR A 83 -1.72 -11.67 6.70
CA TYR A 83 -1.77 -12.70 7.72
C TYR A 83 -3.20 -12.99 8.16
N LEU A 84 -3.38 -14.14 8.80
CA LEU A 84 -4.63 -14.54 9.43
C LEU A 84 -4.52 -14.41 10.94
N LYS A 85 -5.56 -13.87 11.57
CA LYS A 85 -5.77 -13.92 13.01
C LYS A 85 -7.15 -14.50 13.28
N GLY A 86 -7.18 -15.77 13.71
CA GLY A 86 -8.40 -16.55 13.66
C GLY A 86 -8.89 -16.70 12.22
N ASN A 87 -10.13 -16.28 11.95
CA ASN A 87 -10.71 -16.29 10.60
C ASN A 87 -10.70 -14.90 9.93
N HIS A 88 -10.07 -13.89 10.55
CA HIS A 88 -9.95 -12.56 10.00
C HIS A 88 -8.68 -12.44 9.17
N LEU A 89 -8.84 -11.90 7.96
CA LEU A 89 -7.73 -11.65 7.04
C LEU A 89 -7.25 -10.20 7.18
N TYR A 90 -5.94 -10.01 7.21
CA TYR A 90 -5.26 -8.73 7.26
C TYR A 90 -4.34 -8.59 6.07
N LEU A 91 -4.50 -7.50 5.32
CA LEU A 91 -3.57 -7.15 4.25
C LEU A 91 -2.46 -6.28 4.82
N THR A 92 -1.24 -6.50 4.37
CA THR A 92 -0.09 -5.67 4.74
C THR A 92 0.43 -4.86 3.56
N GLU A 93 0.70 -5.52 2.44
CA GLU A 93 1.31 -4.87 1.29
C GLU A 93 1.10 -5.70 0.02
N ARG A 94 1.43 -5.14 -1.13
CA ARG A 94 1.40 -5.83 -2.40
C ARG A 94 2.81 -6.26 -2.78
N ILE A 95 3.05 -7.56 -2.91
CA ILE A 95 4.39 -8.12 -3.15
C ILE A 95 4.98 -7.61 -4.48
N LYS A 96 4.14 -7.48 -5.52
CA LYS A 96 4.56 -6.97 -6.83
C LYS A 96 4.93 -5.49 -6.82
N ASP A 97 4.44 -4.74 -5.82
CA ASP A 97 4.71 -3.31 -5.68
C ASP A 97 5.88 -3.05 -4.71
N LEU A 98 6.48 -4.11 -4.16
CA LEU A 98 7.69 -4.00 -3.37
C LEU A 98 8.89 -3.69 -4.26
N PHE A 99 9.56 -2.60 -3.96
CA PHE A 99 10.84 -2.28 -4.59
C PHE A 99 11.99 -2.95 -3.86
N LYS A 100 12.86 -3.60 -4.62
CA LYS A 100 14.10 -4.15 -4.09
C LYS A 100 15.21 -3.13 -4.28
N THR A 101 15.70 -2.58 -3.18
CA THR A 101 16.87 -1.69 -3.24
C THR A 101 18.11 -2.46 -3.65
N SER A 102 19.13 -1.77 -4.16
CA SER A 102 20.42 -2.36 -4.50
C SER A 102 21.11 -3.08 -3.34
N ASN A 103 20.71 -2.78 -2.09
CA ASN A 103 21.19 -3.44 -0.87
C ASN A 103 20.34 -4.68 -0.49
N GLY A 104 19.38 -5.08 -1.34
CA GLY A 104 18.55 -6.25 -1.13
C GLY A 104 17.37 -6.08 -0.17
N LYS A 105 17.14 -4.87 0.37
CA LYS A 105 15.97 -4.58 1.21
C LYS A 105 14.74 -4.37 0.34
N TYR A 106 13.63 -4.97 0.74
CA TYR A 106 12.32 -4.69 0.16
C TYR A 106 11.69 -3.48 0.84
N ILE A 107 11.14 -2.60 0.03
CA ILE A 107 10.46 -1.37 0.48
C ILE A 107 9.08 -1.37 -0.16
N SER A 108 8.07 -1.11 0.65
CA SER A 108 6.70 -0.87 0.20
C SER A 108 6.52 0.64 -0.07
N PRO A 109 6.53 1.09 -1.33
CA PRO A 109 6.30 2.49 -1.66
C PRO A 109 4.96 2.97 -1.16
N GLN A 110 3.92 2.17 -1.37
CA GLN A 110 2.55 2.49 -0.99
C GLN A 110 2.38 2.70 0.51
N ALA A 111 3.07 1.91 1.35
CA ALA A 111 3.04 2.09 2.79
C ALA A 111 3.67 3.43 3.22
N LEU A 112 4.77 3.83 2.57
CA LEU A 112 5.43 5.12 2.80
C LEU A 112 4.56 6.27 2.28
N GLU A 113 4.02 6.15 1.08
CA GLU A 113 3.13 7.13 0.46
C GLU A 113 1.89 7.37 1.32
N THR A 114 1.23 6.32 1.77
CA THR A 114 0.05 6.41 2.65
C THR A 114 0.38 7.10 3.96
N LYS A 115 1.53 6.78 4.57
CA LYS A 115 1.95 7.38 5.83
C LYS A 115 2.27 8.87 5.69
N LEU A 116 2.91 9.25 4.58
CA LEU A 116 3.32 10.63 4.33
C LEU A 116 2.17 11.50 3.81
N SER A 117 1.22 10.94 3.05
CA SER A 117 0.07 11.67 2.51
C SER A 117 -0.93 12.18 3.57
N ILE A 118 -0.79 11.73 4.83
CA ILE A 118 -1.60 12.23 5.95
C ILE A 118 -1.16 13.66 6.35
N ASP A 119 0.07 14.05 6.01
CA ASP A 119 0.59 15.36 6.38
C ASP A 119 -0.06 16.48 5.55
N ARG A 120 -0.45 17.57 6.24
CA ARG A 120 -1.14 18.70 5.63
C ARG A 120 -0.36 19.44 4.54
N TYR A 121 0.95 19.29 4.50
CA TYR A 121 1.82 19.93 3.50
C TYR A 121 1.94 19.13 2.21
N ILE A 122 1.49 17.88 2.19
CA ILE A 122 1.63 16.95 1.07
C ILE A 122 0.28 16.72 0.41
N ASP A 123 0.15 17.15 -0.86
CA ASP A 123 -1.04 16.89 -1.70
C ASP A 123 -0.92 15.52 -2.38
N GLN A 124 0.22 15.27 -3.02
CA GLN A 124 0.53 14.01 -3.67
C GLN A 124 1.98 13.63 -3.40
N ILE A 125 2.24 12.33 -3.34
CA ILE A 125 3.58 11.79 -3.17
C ILE A 125 3.74 10.53 -4.03
N ALA A 126 4.91 10.37 -4.63
CA ALA A 126 5.33 9.15 -5.31
C ALA A 126 6.72 8.75 -4.82
N VAL A 127 6.84 7.55 -4.28
CA VAL A 127 8.11 6.99 -3.79
C VAL A 127 8.83 6.26 -4.92
N ILE A 128 10.11 6.54 -5.08
CA ILE A 128 10.97 5.97 -6.13
C ILE A 128 12.14 5.28 -5.44
N ALA A 129 12.21 3.96 -5.54
CA ALA A 129 13.24 3.18 -4.86
C ALA A 129 13.80 2.01 -5.68
N ASP A 130 13.15 1.65 -6.82
CA ASP A 130 13.49 0.47 -7.58
C ASP A 130 14.93 0.53 -8.13
N GLU A 131 15.72 -0.54 -7.82
CA GLU A 131 17.13 -0.69 -8.16
C GLU A 131 18.04 0.47 -7.71
N ARG A 132 17.55 1.40 -6.87
CA ARG A 132 18.32 2.55 -6.38
C ARG A 132 19.02 2.24 -5.06
N LYS A 133 20.14 2.94 -4.81
CA LYS A 133 20.88 2.85 -3.54
C LYS A 133 20.14 3.49 -2.37
N PHE A 134 19.23 4.41 -2.67
CA PHE A 134 18.46 5.17 -1.69
C PHE A 134 17.03 5.39 -2.19
N VAL A 135 16.13 5.56 -1.25
CA VAL A 135 14.74 5.90 -1.52
C VAL A 135 14.63 7.40 -1.78
N SER A 136 13.91 7.77 -2.82
CA SER A 136 13.58 9.16 -3.16
C SER A 136 12.07 9.32 -3.21
N ALA A 137 11.57 10.53 -3.05
CA ALA A 137 10.17 10.84 -3.23
C ALA A 137 9.99 12.09 -4.10
N LEU A 138 8.99 12.05 -4.98
CA LEU A 138 8.45 13.23 -5.63
C LEU A 138 7.24 13.67 -4.83
N ILE A 139 7.24 14.93 -4.41
CA ILE A 139 6.19 15.50 -3.57
C ILE A 139 5.54 16.67 -4.29
N VAL A 140 4.24 16.65 -4.42
CA VAL A 140 3.42 17.81 -4.79
C VAL A 140 2.95 18.45 -3.48
N PRO A 141 3.37 19.69 -3.18
CA PRO A 141 2.98 20.34 -1.93
C PRO A 141 1.58 20.93 -1.99
N VAL A 142 0.90 21.02 -0.86
CA VAL A 142 -0.29 21.84 -0.70
C VAL A 142 0.16 23.31 -0.61
N TYR A 143 0.16 23.99 -1.74
CA TYR A 143 0.72 25.34 -1.88
C TYR A 143 0.18 26.37 -0.87
N GLY A 144 -1.09 26.24 -0.45
CA GLY A 144 -1.69 27.09 0.57
C GLY A 144 -0.94 27.02 1.89
N PHE A 145 -0.75 25.82 2.41
CA PHE A 145 -0.05 25.61 3.68
C PHE A 145 1.44 25.98 3.60
N VAL A 146 2.09 25.77 2.45
CA VAL A 146 3.48 26.21 2.26
C VAL A 146 3.61 27.74 2.29
N LYS A 147 2.66 28.47 1.71
CA LYS A 147 2.60 29.95 1.78
C LYS A 147 2.37 30.43 3.22
N ASP A 148 1.47 29.78 3.96
CA ASP A 148 1.20 30.13 5.36
C ASP A 148 2.44 29.92 6.23
N TYR A 149 3.15 28.80 6.03
CA TYR A 149 4.42 28.52 6.69
C TYR A 149 5.48 29.58 6.36
N ALA A 150 5.58 29.94 5.06
CA ALA A 150 6.52 30.98 4.64
C ALA A 150 6.25 32.31 5.33
N LYS A 151 4.97 32.71 5.45
CA LYS A 151 4.55 33.91 6.15
C LYS A 151 4.89 33.85 7.64
N GLU A 152 4.62 32.71 8.30
CA GLU A 152 4.96 32.49 9.71
C GLU A 152 6.46 32.60 9.97
N LYS A 153 7.28 32.07 9.08
CA LYS A 153 8.76 32.05 9.20
C LYS A 153 9.44 33.26 8.60
N GLY A 154 8.68 34.26 8.11
CA GLY A 154 9.24 35.50 7.52
C GLY A 154 10.06 35.23 6.25
N ILE A 155 9.69 34.26 5.44
CA ILE A 155 10.38 33.92 4.19
C ILE A 155 9.85 34.84 3.08
N ALA A 156 10.72 35.67 2.51
CA ALA A 156 10.42 36.47 1.33
C ALA A 156 10.66 35.63 0.07
N TYR A 157 9.79 35.73 -0.92
CA TYR A 157 9.90 35.05 -2.21
C TYR A 157 9.13 35.83 -3.28
N ASN A 158 9.56 35.72 -4.54
CA ASN A 158 8.92 36.40 -5.68
C ASN A 158 7.95 35.48 -6.44
N ASN A 159 8.24 34.19 -6.47
CA ASN A 159 7.43 33.19 -7.16
C ASN A 159 7.49 31.86 -6.41
N MET A 160 6.68 30.88 -6.85
CA MET A 160 6.53 29.61 -6.16
C MET A 160 7.78 28.74 -6.27
N ASP A 161 8.48 28.79 -7.40
CA ASP A 161 9.69 28.00 -7.61
C ASP A 161 10.80 28.43 -6.65
N GLU A 162 10.96 29.75 -6.46
CA GLU A 162 11.89 30.30 -5.48
C GLU A 162 11.52 29.87 -4.06
N LEU A 163 10.24 29.91 -3.71
CA LEU A 163 9.76 29.46 -2.40
C LEU A 163 10.09 27.98 -2.16
N LEU A 164 9.81 27.10 -3.12
CA LEU A 164 10.06 25.68 -2.98
C LEU A 164 11.56 25.33 -2.91
N GLN A 165 12.41 26.15 -3.51
CA GLN A 165 13.87 26.00 -3.42
C GLN A 165 14.46 26.60 -2.14
N HIS A 166 13.68 27.34 -1.35
CA HIS A 166 14.17 27.95 -0.13
C HIS A 166 14.53 26.88 0.90
N SER A 167 15.73 27.03 1.51
CA SER A 167 16.30 26.01 2.43
C SER A 167 15.41 25.62 3.59
N LYS A 168 14.63 26.56 4.16
CA LYS A 168 13.68 26.28 5.23
C LYS A 168 12.49 25.43 4.76
N ILE A 169 12.06 25.60 3.51
CA ILE A 169 10.99 24.79 2.94
C ILE A 169 11.51 23.39 2.63
N GLN A 170 12.69 23.27 2.08
CA GLN A 170 13.32 21.96 1.87
C GLN A 170 13.54 21.22 3.20
N ALA A 171 14.00 21.93 4.23
CA ALA A 171 14.17 21.37 5.57
C ALA A 171 12.84 20.91 6.18
N LEU A 172 11.74 21.64 5.93
CA LEU A 172 10.39 21.21 6.34
C LEU A 172 10.07 19.85 5.74
N PHE A 173 10.15 19.70 4.41
CA PHE A 173 9.82 18.43 3.75
C PHE A 173 10.78 17.30 4.16
N LEU A 174 12.06 17.57 4.31
CA LEU A 174 13.02 16.58 4.81
C LEU A 174 12.66 16.10 6.23
N SER A 175 12.21 17.00 7.11
CA SER A 175 11.80 16.63 8.47
C SER A 175 10.59 15.70 8.47
N LEU A 176 9.64 15.88 7.55
CA LEU A 176 8.47 15.00 7.41
C LEU A 176 8.87 13.59 7.00
N ILE A 177 9.85 13.47 6.10
CA ILE A 177 10.37 12.18 5.67
C ILE A 177 11.06 11.46 6.84
N HIS A 178 11.88 12.13 7.64
CA HIS A 178 12.58 11.54 8.78
C HIS A 178 11.63 11.06 9.91
N ILE A 179 10.51 11.75 10.13
CA ILE A 179 9.49 11.31 11.11
C ILE A 179 8.86 9.98 10.68
N SER A 180 8.84 9.67 9.40
CA SER A 180 8.26 8.44 8.87
C SER A 180 9.20 7.23 8.91
N GLU A 181 10.50 7.42 9.16
CA GLU A 181 11.43 6.32 9.32
C GLU A 181 11.13 5.55 10.62
N PRO A 182 11.01 4.21 10.58
CA PRO A 182 10.90 3.44 11.81
C PRO A 182 12.20 3.65 12.60
N THR A 183 12.08 4.17 13.80
CA THR A 183 13.19 4.20 14.79
C THR A 183 13.78 2.80 14.87
N ARG A 184 15.08 2.71 14.63
CA ARG A 184 15.87 1.46 14.75
C ARG A 184 15.82 0.90 16.16
#